data_326fc9d4fff60dc93ab2c0cb0363ed60
#
_entry.id   326fc9d4fff60dc93ab2c0cb0363ed60
#
_cell.length_a   1.000
_cell.length_b   1.000
_cell.length_c   1.000
_cell.angle_alpha   90.00
_cell.angle_beta   90.00
_cell.angle_gamma   90.00
#
_symmetry.space_group_name_H-M   'P 1'
#
loop_
_entity.id
_entity.type
_entity.pdbx_description
1 polymer ?
#
loop_
_entity_poly.entity_id
_entity_poly.type
_entity_poly.pdbx_seq_one_letter_code
_entity_poly.pdbx_strand_id
1 'polypeptide(L)'
;MKVKFYGVRGSLPTCGPEYQRYGGNTTCLLITREKANRVAIIDAGTGIRKLGKELLTDQFKQEIINILFTHFHADHIQGFPFFAPAYNKQQKIGILVMGKERKMKNIKEIFATQMQSEYFPVQLDSMGAQFDFLSFGDTQTFYGARVTAIAQQHIFPGGSYGLRIEDESGVIVICTDIEHINGVDENIIKFAENADLLIHDGQYTETEYLKYKGWGHSTCNQAIEVAKRANVKKLIITHHDPDHDDDFLENMEEKCKKEFPNCTFAKEGMEVVVR
;
A
#
# COMPACT_ATOMS: atom_id res chain seq x y z
N MET A 1 -6.63 1.05 15.65
CA MET A 1 -6.64 0.62 14.21
C MET A 1 -5.90 -0.70 14.04
N LYS A 2 -6.22 -1.48 13.00
CA LYS A 2 -5.46 -2.69 12.64
C LYS A 2 -5.15 -2.68 11.14
N VAL A 3 -3.92 -3.04 10.79
CA VAL A 3 -3.48 -3.25 9.41
C VAL A 3 -3.28 -4.73 9.17
N LYS A 4 -3.78 -5.25 8.05
CA LYS A 4 -3.50 -6.62 7.56
C LYS A 4 -2.93 -6.55 6.15
N PHE A 5 -1.86 -7.30 5.93
CA PHE A 5 -1.16 -7.36 4.64
C PHE A 5 -1.72 -8.49 3.79
N TYR A 6 -2.16 -8.18 2.56
CA TYR A 6 -2.63 -9.16 1.57
C TYR A 6 -1.69 -9.29 0.39
N GLY A 7 -0.79 -8.33 0.22
CA GLY A 7 0.29 -8.34 -0.75
C GLY A 7 1.43 -7.45 -0.28
N VAL A 8 2.66 -7.88 -0.51
CA VAL A 8 3.89 -7.30 0.04
C VAL A 8 5.01 -7.14 -0.99
N ARG A 9 4.81 -7.66 -2.21
CA ARG A 9 5.78 -7.57 -3.31
C ARG A 9 5.62 -6.29 -4.10
N GLY A 10 6.74 -5.79 -4.59
CA GLY A 10 6.80 -4.73 -5.59
C GLY A 10 6.87 -5.28 -7.00
N SER A 11 6.57 -4.44 -7.98
CA SER A 11 6.73 -4.64 -9.42
C SER A 11 5.96 -5.81 -10.02
N LEU A 12 6.20 -7.06 -9.56
CA LEU A 12 5.58 -8.28 -10.09
C LEU A 12 5.21 -9.27 -8.98
N PRO A 13 4.12 -10.03 -9.11
CA PRO A 13 3.84 -11.13 -8.22
C PRO A 13 4.82 -12.28 -8.47
N THR A 14 5.19 -12.97 -7.40
CA THR A 14 6.06 -14.15 -7.43
C THR A 14 5.31 -15.41 -7.03
N CYS A 15 5.80 -16.57 -7.46
CA CYS A 15 5.24 -17.87 -7.08
C CYS A 15 6.37 -18.88 -6.93
N GLY A 16 6.16 -19.89 -6.08
CA GLY A 16 7.15 -20.92 -5.81
C GLY A 16 7.27 -21.21 -4.32
N PRO A 17 7.89 -22.34 -3.96
CA PRO A 17 8.11 -22.71 -2.55
C PRO A 17 9.00 -21.69 -1.82
N GLU A 18 9.90 -21.02 -2.52
CA GLU A 18 10.86 -20.03 -2.03
C GLU A 18 10.24 -18.67 -1.65
N TYR A 19 8.94 -18.46 -1.95
CA TYR A 19 8.22 -17.19 -1.66
C TYR A 19 7.04 -17.36 -0.69
N GLN A 20 6.89 -18.52 -0.05
CA GLN A 20 5.69 -18.83 0.73
C GLN A 20 5.68 -18.21 2.14
N ARG A 21 6.83 -17.92 2.72
CA ARG A 21 6.94 -17.36 4.09
C ARG A 21 6.60 -15.89 4.13
N TYR A 22 7.02 -15.13 3.12
CA TYR A 22 6.69 -13.69 3.01
C TYR A 22 5.46 -13.47 2.14
N GLY A 23 5.25 -14.30 1.14
CA GLY A 23 4.16 -14.20 0.19
C GLY A 23 4.61 -13.61 -1.15
N GLY A 24 3.82 -13.86 -2.19
CA GLY A 24 4.14 -13.50 -3.57
C GLY A 24 3.20 -12.47 -4.20
N ASN A 25 2.14 -12.03 -3.50
CA ASN A 25 1.21 -11.06 -4.04
C ASN A 25 1.74 -9.62 -3.95
N THR A 26 1.37 -8.79 -4.93
CA THR A 26 1.71 -7.37 -4.97
C THR A 26 0.80 -6.53 -4.07
N THR A 27 1.20 -5.29 -3.83
CA THR A 27 0.74 -4.40 -2.78
C THR A 27 -0.76 -4.33 -2.59
N CYS A 28 -1.23 -4.76 -1.42
CA CYS A 28 -2.61 -4.59 -0.98
C CYS A 28 -2.67 -4.66 0.56
N LEU A 29 -3.17 -3.61 1.19
CA LEU A 29 -3.33 -3.52 2.64
C LEU A 29 -4.80 -3.34 3.00
N LEU A 30 -5.24 -3.98 4.08
CA LEU A 30 -6.55 -3.73 4.69
C LEU A 30 -6.36 -2.99 6.01
N ILE A 31 -6.99 -1.84 6.15
CA ILE A 31 -7.08 -1.10 7.42
C ILE A 31 -8.48 -1.26 7.97
N THR A 32 -8.58 -1.76 9.19
CA THR A 32 -9.84 -1.91 9.92
C THR A 32 -9.88 -1.02 11.15
N ARG A 33 -11.07 -0.47 11.43
CA ARG A 33 -11.38 0.30 12.61
C ARG A 33 -12.56 -0.36 13.32
N GLU A 34 -12.28 -1.09 14.39
CA GLU A 34 -13.31 -1.89 15.10
C GLU A 34 -14.51 -1.06 15.54
N LYS A 35 -14.26 0.11 16.18
CA LYS A 35 -15.32 0.99 16.67
C LYS A 35 -16.21 1.56 15.56
N ALA A 36 -15.68 1.76 14.37
CA ALA A 36 -16.40 2.32 13.25
C ALA A 36 -17.05 1.26 12.36
N ASN A 37 -16.73 -0.02 12.56
CA ASN A 37 -17.10 -1.13 11.68
C ASN A 37 -16.87 -0.75 10.19
N ARG A 38 -15.70 -0.22 9.89
CA ARG A 38 -15.34 0.27 8.56
C ARG A 38 -13.99 -0.28 8.13
N VAL A 39 -13.86 -0.49 6.84
CA VAL A 39 -12.64 -0.96 6.20
C VAL A 39 -12.18 0.04 5.15
N ALA A 40 -10.87 0.20 5.04
CA ALA A 40 -10.24 0.89 3.92
C ALA A 40 -9.18 -0.04 3.33
N ILE A 41 -9.16 -0.15 2.01
CA ILE A 41 -8.14 -0.89 1.28
C ILE A 41 -7.15 0.12 0.74
N ILE A 42 -5.86 -0.14 0.89
CA ILE A 42 -4.81 0.63 0.26
C ILE A 42 -4.22 -0.21 -0.86
N ASP A 43 -4.37 0.29 -2.08
CA ASP A 43 -3.99 -0.34 -3.34
C ASP A 43 -4.69 -1.68 -3.65
N ALA A 44 -4.68 -2.04 -4.91
CA ALA A 44 -5.37 -3.21 -5.47
C ALA A 44 -4.43 -4.09 -6.31
N GLY A 45 -3.22 -4.34 -5.78
CA GLY A 45 -2.33 -5.36 -6.33
C GLY A 45 -2.95 -6.76 -6.25
N THR A 46 -2.22 -7.78 -6.62
CA THR A 46 -2.79 -9.15 -6.71
C THR A 46 -3.34 -9.67 -5.39
N GLY A 47 -2.85 -9.15 -4.24
CA GLY A 47 -3.37 -9.47 -2.90
C GLY A 47 -4.86 -9.20 -2.71
N ILE A 48 -5.44 -8.23 -3.45
CA ILE A 48 -6.86 -7.87 -3.34
C ILE A 48 -7.80 -9.03 -3.71
N ARG A 49 -7.33 -9.99 -4.52
CA ARG A 49 -8.14 -11.17 -4.88
C ARG A 49 -8.50 -11.99 -3.64
N LYS A 50 -7.55 -12.24 -2.75
CA LYS A 50 -7.78 -12.96 -1.49
C LYS A 50 -8.65 -12.15 -0.55
N LEU A 51 -8.31 -10.87 -0.37
CA LEU A 51 -9.09 -9.92 0.43
C LEU A 51 -10.55 -9.87 -0.03
N GLY A 52 -10.81 -9.78 -1.34
CA GLY A 52 -12.16 -9.72 -1.88
C GLY A 52 -13.02 -10.92 -1.51
N LYS A 53 -12.43 -12.13 -1.46
CA LYS A 53 -13.13 -13.32 -1.01
C LYS A 53 -13.48 -13.27 0.48
N GLU A 54 -12.58 -12.76 1.32
CA GLU A 54 -12.82 -12.60 2.76
C GLU A 54 -13.92 -11.56 3.03
N LEU A 55 -13.97 -10.46 2.27
CA LEU A 55 -14.99 -9.41 2.39
C LEU A 55 -16.41 -9.84 1.99
N LEU A 56 -16.55 -10.92 1.25
CA LEU A 56 -17.87 -11.50 0.93
C LEU A 56 -18.42 -12.38 2.05
N THR A 57 -17.66 -12.67 3.10
CA THR A 57 -18.14 -13.44 4.25
C THR A 57 -18.94 -12.55 5.20
N ASP A 58 -19.87 -13.15 5.97
CA ASP A 58 -20.74 -12.42 6.90
C ASP A 58 -19.97 -11.62 7.96
N GLN A 59 -18.71 -12.01 8.25
CA GLN A 59 -17.85 -11.32 9.21
C GLN A 59 -17.44 -9.91 8.76
N PHE A 60 -17.45 -9.63 7.45
CA PHE A 60 -16.96 -8.38 6.86
C PHE A 60 -18.00 -7.65 6.02
N LYS A 61 -19.29 -7.90 6.26
CA LYS A 61 -20.36 -7.27 5.47
C LYS A 61 -20.27 -5.74 5.57
N GLN A 62 -19.80 -5.11 4.52
CA GLN A 62 -19.66 -3.66 4.38
C GLN A 62 -20.63 -3.12 3.35
N GLU A 63 -21.35 -2.06 3.69
CA GLU A 63 -22.22 -1.35 2.74
C GLU A 63 -21.40 -0.64 1.66
N ILE A 64 -20.30 -0.03 2.08
CA ILE A 64 -19.38 0.69 1.19
C ILE A 64 -17.97 0.18 1.46
N ILE A 65 -17.25 -0.20 0.40
CA ILE A 65 -15.83 -0.53 0.42
C ILE A 65 -15.07 0.61 -0.25
N ASN A 66 -14.11 1.19 0.46
CA ASN A 66 -13.23 2.21 -0.10
C ASN A 66 -11.86 1.63 -0.42
N ILE A 67 -11.38 1.89 -1.64
CA ILE A 67 -10.01 1.58 -2.08
C ILE A 67 -9.32 2.90 -2.35
N LEU A 68 -8.29 3.22 -1.57
CA LEU A 68 -7.48 4.43 -1.69
C LEU A 68 -6.16 4.05 -2.37
N PHE A 69 -5.89 4.67 -3.50
CA PHE A 69 -4.70 4.40 -4.32
C PHE A 69 -3.58 5.38 -4.03
N THR A 70 -2.40 4.84 -3.71
CA THR A 70 -1.15 5.59 -3.62
C THR A 70 -0.75 6.10 -4.99
N HIS A 71 -0.79 5.23 -6.00
CA HIS A 71 -0.59 5.53 -7.43
C HIS A 71 -1.16 4.39 -8.30
N PHE A 72 -0.87 4.38 -9.62
CA PHE A 72 -1.50 3.46 -10.58
C PHE A 72 -0.50 2.63 -11.40
N HIS A 73 0.67 2.32 -10.86
CA HIS A 73 1.52 1.31 -11.49
C HIS A 73 0.83 -0.06 -11.46
N ALA A 74 1.24 -0.93 -12.38
CA ALA A 74 0.55 -2.20 -12.59
C ALA A 74 0.41 -3.04 -11.32
N ASP A 75 1.44 -3.13 -10.51
CA ASP A 75 1.48 -3.90 -9.26
C ASP A 75 0.56 -3.37 -8.16
N HIS A 76 0.07 -2.13 -8.29
CA HIS A 76 -0.93 -1.53 -7.39
C HIS A 76 -2.37 -1.63 -7.89
N ILE A 77 -2.59 -1.99 -9.16
CA ILE A 77 -3.95 -2.06 -9.75
C ILE A 77 -4.27 -3.41 -10.38
N GLN A 78 -3.28 -4.27 -10.69
CA GLN A 78 -3.46 -5.48 -11.51
C GLN A 78 -4.42 -6.51 -10.91
N GLY A 79 -4.64 -6.48 -9.60
CA GLY A 79 -5.60 -7.35 -8.93
C GLY A 79 -7.05 -6.88 -8.99
N PHE A 80 -7.30 -5.60 -9.30
CA PHE A 80 -8.63 -5.00 -9.28
C PHE A 80 -9.66 -5.75 -10.13
N PRO A 81 -9.36 -6.22 -11.36
CA PRO A 81 -10.32 -6.99 -12.16
C PRO A 81 -10.79 -8.29 -11.50
N PHE A 82 -10.05 -8.78 -10.51
CA PHE A 82 -10.36 -10.01 -9.75
C PHE A 82 -10.94 -9.75 -8.36
N PHE A 83 -11.33 -8.49 -8.07
CA PHE A 83 -11.91 -8.11 -6.79
C PHE A 83 -13.38 -8.54 -6.73
N ALA A 84 -13.65 -9.67 -6.07
CA ALA A 84 -14.97 -10.30 -6.07
C ALA A 84 -16.14 -9.38 -5.66
N PRO A 85 -16.02 -8.47 -4.65
CA PRO A 85 -17.09 -7.54 -4.33
C PRO A 85 -17.50 -6.62 -5.49
N ALA A 86 -16.60 -6.33 -6.43
CA ALA A 86 -16.89 -5.49 -7.58
C ALA A 86 -17.91 -6.09 -8.58
N TYR A 87 -18.19 -7.38 -8.45
CA TYR A 87 -19.23 -8.07 -9.26
C TYR A 87 -20.59 -8.16 -8.56
N ASN A 88 -20.70 -7.69 -7.31
CA ASN A 88 -21.95 -7.71 -6.57
C ASN A 88 -22.76 -6.42 -6.85
N LYS A 89 -23.96 -6.56 -7.44
CA LYS A 89 -24.84 -5.45 -7.79
C LYS A 89 -25.31 -4.60 -6.60
N GLN A 90 -25.26 -5.14 -5.39
CA GLN A 90 -25.63 -4.42 -4.17
C GLN A 90 -24.45 -3.69 -3.53
N GLN A 91 -23.22 -3.93 -4.00
CA GLN A 91 -22.02 -3.33 -3.41
C GLN A 91 -21.79 -1.93 -3.94
N LYS A 92 -21.45 -1.01 -3.04
CA LYS A 92 -20.89 0.30 -3.38
C LYS A 92 -19.38 0.30 -3.15
N ILE A 93 -18.62 0.80 -4.11
CA ILE A 93 -17.16 0.84 -4.08
C ILE A 93 -16.68 2.26 -4.40
N GLY A 94 -16.02 2.88 -3.44
CA GLY A 94 -15.30 4.13 -3.65
C GLY A 94 -13.89 3.85 -4.16
N ILE A 95 -13.53 4.38 -5.31
CA ILE A 95 -12.18 4.42 -5.85
C ILE A 95 -11.62 5.81 -5.57
N LEU A 96 -10.68 5.88 -4.63
CA LEU A 96 -10.28 7.14 -4.03
C LEU A 96 -8.81 7.46 -4.35
N VAL A 97 -8.53 8.73 -4.56
CA VAL A 97 -7.16 9.29 -4.58
C VAL A 97 -7.11 10.57 -3.76
N MET A 98 -5.93 10.86 -3.23
CA MET A 98 -5.66 12.08 -2.47
C MET A 98 -4.45 12.82 -3.03
N GLY A 99 -4.38 14.13 -2.74
CA GLY A 99 -3.30 15.03 -3.15
C GLY A 99 -3.77 16.10 -4.13
N LYS A 100 -3.75 17.37 -3.71
CA LYS A 100 -4.22 18.53 -4.52
C LYS A 100 -3.38 18.76 -5.79
N GLU A 101 -2.10 18.38 -5.75
CA GLU A 101 -1.18 18.56 -6.87
C GLU A 101 -1.16 17.37 -7.83
N ARG A 102 -1.96 16.34 -7.52
CA ARG A 102 -2.04 15.12 -8.33
C ARG A 102 -2.60 15.42 -9.72
N LYS A 103 -1.71 15.49 -10.69
CA LYS A 103 -2.07 15.69 -12.11
C LYS A 103 -2.61 14.39 -12.67
N MET A 104 -3.89 14.16 -12.50
CA MET A 104 -4.56 13.01 -13.09
C MET A 104 -5.66 13.47 -14.04
N LYS A 105 -5.77 12.76 -15.16
CA LYS A 105 -6.93 12.84 -16.01
C LYS A 105 -8.14 12.21 -15.30
N ASN A 106 -8.80 11.29 -15.84
CA ASN A 106 -9.98 10.65 -15.27
C ASN A 106 -9.59 9.31 -14.61
N ILE A 107 -9.84 9.16 -13.30
CA ILE A 107 -9.54 7.91 -12.58
C ILE A 107 -10.27 6.72 -13.24
N LYS A 108 -11.52 6.93 -13.65
CA LYS A 108 -12.31 5.89 -14.33
C LYS A 108 -11.64 5.39 -15.61
N GLU A 109 -11.00 6.27 -16.37
CA GLU A 109 -10.30 5.91 -17.61
C GLU A 109 -9.13 4.96 -17.39
N ILE A 110 -8.43 5.06 -16.25
CA ILE A 110 -7.33 4.16 -15.91
C ILE A 110 -7.85 2.72 -15.81
N PHE A 111 -8.92 2.51 -15.02
CA PHE A 111 -9.52 1.19 -14.85
C PHE A 111 -10.24 0.71 -16.11
N ALA A 112 -10.89 1.60 -16.85
CA ALA A 112 -11.51 1.26 -18.13
C ALA A 112 -10.47 0.81 -19.16
N THR A 113 -9.29 1.47 -19.18
CA THR A 113 -8.17 1.06 -20.04
C THR A 113 -7.59 -0.29 -19.62
N GLN A 114 -7.38 -0.51 -18.32
CA GLN A 114 -6.89 -1.79 -17.80
C GLN A 114 -7.84 -2.96 -18.14
N MET A 115 -9.15 -2.68 -18.22
CA MET A 115 -10.20 -3.67 -18.44
C MET A 115 -10.82 -3.60 -19.85
N GLN A 116 -10.15 -2.97 -20.82
CA GLN A 116 -10.60 -3.02 -22.21
C GLN A 116 -10.47 -4.44 -22.80
N SER A 117 -11.24 -4.74 -23.83
CA SER A 117 -11.42 -6.10 -24.37
C SER A 117 -10.13 -6.84 -24.72
N GLU A 118 -9.08 -6.09 -25.08
CA GLU A 118 -7.77 -6.62 -25.46
C GLU A 118 -7.00 -7.14 -24.24
N TYR A 119 -7.32 -6.68 -23.02
CA TYR A 119 -6.61 -7.03 -21.81
C TYR A 119 -7.44 -7.86 -20.82
N PHE A 120 -8.76 -7.65 -20.82
CA PHE A 120 -9.64 -8.34 -19.87
C PHE A 120 -11.04 -8.60 -20.46
N PRO A 121 -11.63 -9.79 -20.25
CA PRO A 121 -12.89 -10.15 -20.90
C PRO A 121 -14.13 -9.41 -20.35
N VAL A 122 -14.04 -8.84 -19.14
CA VAL A 122 -15.11 -8.08 -18.51
C VAL A 122 -14.73 -6.62 -18.43
N GLN A 123 -15.48 -5.75 -19.08
CA GLN A 123 -15.23 -4.31 -19.03
C GLN A 123 -15.69 -3.71 -17.70
N LEU A 124 -15.08 -2.59 -17.31
CA LEU A 124 -15.39 -1.90 -16.05
C LEU A 124 -16.89 -1.64 -15.85
N ASP A 125 -17.56 -1.14 -16.88
CA ASP A 125 -19.01 -0.82 -16.83
C ASP A 125 -19.90 -2.08 -16.81
N SER A 126 -19.33 -3.27 -17.04
CA SER A 126 -20.01 -4.56 -16.94
C SER A 126 -19.84 -5.23 -15.56
N MET A 127 -19.00 -4.68 -14.69
CA MET A 127 -18.93 -5.10 -13.29
C MET A 127 -20.23 -4.71 -12.58
N GLY A 128 -20.71 -5.53 -11.65
CA GLY A 128 -22.02 -5.34 -11.04
C GLY A 128 -22.11 -4.18 -10.06
N ALA A 129 -21.02 -3.86 -9.34
CA ALA A 129 -21.02 -2.88 -8.28
C ALA A 129 -21.27 -1.44 -8.77
N GLN A 130 -21.71 -0.59 -7.83
CA GLN A 130 -21.81 0.85 -8.06
C GLN A 130 -20.46 1.49 -7.68
N PHE A 131 -19.80 2.14 -8.65
CA PHE A 131 -18.51 2.78 -8.47
C PHE A 131 -18.61 4.29 -8.34
N ASP A 132 -17.98 4.84 -7.30
CA ASP A 132 -17.72 6.26 -7.14
C ASP A 132 -16.23 6.53 -7.31
N PHE A 133 -15.84 7.37 -8.27
CA PHE A 133 -14.46 7.76 -8.54
C PHE A 133 -14.23 9.15 -7.96
N LEU A 134 -13.47 9.24 -6.87
CA LEU A 134 -13.37 10.46 -6.07
C LEU A 134 -11.91 10.89 -5.90
N SER A 135 -11.68 12.20 -6.09
CA SER A 135 -10.38 12.83 -5.82
C SER A 135 -10.54 13.85 -4.69
N PHE A 136 -9.64 13.77 -3.72
CA PHE A 136 -9.62 14.67 -2.56
C PHE A 136 -8.33 15.50 -2.51
N GLY A 137 -8.36 16.60 -1.78
CA GLY A 137 -7.15 17.37 -1.46
C GLY A 137 -6.17 16.60 -0.57
N ASP A 138 -5.22 17.33 0.00
CA ASP A 138 -4.17 16.70 0.82
C ASP A 138 -4.68 16.11 2.14
N THR A 139 -5.80 16.58 2.65
CA THR A 139 -6.38 16.10 3.92
C THR A 139 -7.88 15.87 3.82
N GLN A 140 -8.33 14.75 4.31
CA GLN A 140 -9.74 14.37 4.37
C GLN A 140 -10.04 13.57 5.63
N THR A 141 -11.26 13.69 6.15
CA THR A 141 -11.73 12.84 7.26
C THR A 141 -12.68 11.76 6.71
N PHE A 142 -12.32 10.51 6.94
CA PHE A 142 -13.16 9.36 6.60
C PHE A 142 -13.60 8.63 7.87
N TYR A 143 -14.89 8.65 8.13
CA TYR A 143 -15.49 7.92 9.29
C TYR A 143 -14.79 8.18 10.64
N GLY A 144 -14.32 9.42 10.85
CA GLY A 144 -13.64 9.82 12.08
C GLY A 144 -12.12 9.54 12.11
N ALA A 145 -11.53 8.98 11.06
CA ALA A 145 -10.08 8.97 10.87
C ALA A 145 -9.68 10.14 9.96
N ARG A 146 -8.66 10.88 10.37
CA ARG A 146 -8.02 11.89 9.52
C ARG A 146 -7.00 11.21 8.64
N VAL A 147 -7.11 11.42 7.34
CA VAL A 147 -6.14 10.94 6.35
C VAL A 147 -5.49 12.13 5.69
N THR A 148 -4.16 12.16 5.71
CA THR A 148 -3.35 13.18 5.03
C THR A 148 -2.47 12.48 3.99
N ALA A 149 -2.36 13.07 2.81
CA ALA A 149 -1.49 12.59 1.73
C ALA A 149 -0.32 13.55 1.51
N ILE A 150 0.83 12.99 1.18
CA ILE A 150 2.03 13.74 0.77
C ILE A 150 2.55 13.18 -0.56
N ALA A 151 2.92 14.08 -1.48
CA ALA A 151 3.58 13.68 -2.71
C ALA A 151 4.97 13.12 -2.41
N GLN A 152 5.31 12.00 -3.00
CA GLN A 152 6.59 11.31 -2.86
C GLN A 152 7.38 11.36 -4.17
N GLN A 153 8.70 11.25 -4.05
CA GLN A 153 9.58 11.01 -5.18
C GLN A 153 9.48 9.53 -5.58
N HIS A 154 8.87 9.26 -6.73
CA HIS A 154 8.83 7.93 -7.33
C HIS A 154 8.89 8.10 -8.85
N ILE A 155 10.03 7.72 -9.46
CA ILE A 155 10.41 8.00 -10.85
C ILE A 155 10.45 9.52 -11.14
N PHE A 156 9.43 10.26 -10.73
CA PHE A 156 9.34 11.73 -10.75
C PHE A 156 8.65 12.25 -9.47
N PRO A 157 8.83 13.53 -9.09
CA PRO A 157 8.16 14.11 -7.93
C PRO A 157 6.64 14.02 -8.05
N GLY A 158 5.98 13.44 -7.04
CA GLY A 158 4.53 13.21 -7.05
C GLY A 158 4.10 12.01 -7.90
N GLY A 159 5.01 11.11 -8.24
CA GLY A 159 4.70 9.84 -8.91
C GLY A 159 3.91 8.88 -8.06
N SER A 160 4.08 8.94 -6.73
CA SER A 160 3.27 8.25 -5.71
C SER A 160 2.88 9.18 -4.58
N TYR A 161 2.01 8.72 -3.67
CA TYR A 161 1.56 9.49 -2.51
C TYR A 161 1.65 8.66 -1.24
N GLY A 162 2.37 9.18 -0.24
CA GLY A 162 2.35 8.66 1.12
C GLY A 162 1.05 9.03 1.83
N LEU A 163 0.63 8.19 2.76
CA LEU A 163 -0.61 8.36 3.52
C LEU A 163 -0.32 8.34 5.02
N ARG A 164 -0.85 9.32 5.75
CA ARG A 164 -0.85 9.37 7.21
C ARG A 164 -2.29 9.27 7.70
N ILE A 165 -2.59 8.25 8.48
CA ILE A 165 -3.92 7.91 8.96
C ILE A 165 -3.91 8.00 10.48
N GLU A 166 -4.76 8.88 11.02
CA GLU A 166 -4.78 9.22 12.44
C GLU A 166 -6.20 9.07 13.00
N ASP A 167 -6.32 8.40 14.13
CA ASP A 167 -7.52 8.39 14.95
C ASP A 167 -7.16 8.28 16.46
N GLU A 168 -8.14 8.11 17.31
CA GLU A 168 -7.94 7.98 18.75
C GLU A 168 -7.08 6.77 19.17
N SER A 169 -6.87 5.79 18.30
CA SER A 169 -6.02 4.62 18.58
C SER A 169 -4.57 4.84 18.22
N GLY A 170 -4.23 5.85 17.41
CA GLY A 170 -2.85 6.18 17.06
C GLY A 170 -2.68 6.59 15.61
N VAL A 171 -1.44 6.48 15.13
CA VAL A 171 -0.98 7.00 13.85
C VAL A 171 -0.32 5.91 13.02
N ILE A 172 -0.80 5.71 11.79
CA ILE A 172 -0.20 4.85 10.78
C ILE A 172 0.28 5.71 9.62
N VAL A 173 1.53 5.53 9.21
CA VAL A 173 2.09 6.16 8.00
C VAL A 173 2.48 5.09 7.01
N ILE A 174 2.12 5.29 5.74
CA ILE A 174 2.40 4.38 4.62
C ILE A 174 3.16 5.19 3.58
N CYS A 175 4.40 4.80 3.30
CA CYS A 175 5.28 5.38 2.31
C CYS A 175 5.85 4.26 1.43
N THR A 176 5.00 3.60 0.66
CA THR A 176 5.43 2.68 -0.40
C THR A 176 5.78 3.45 -1.66
N ASP A 177 6.64 2.89 -2.50
CA ASP A 177 7.03 3.49 -3.79
C ASP A 177 7.60 4.90 -3.63
N ILE A 178 8.67 4.97 -2.89
CA ILE A 178 9.41 6.20 -2.62
C ILE A 178 10.91 5.99 -2.82
N GLU A 179 11.57 6.95 -3.46
CA GLU A 179 13.03 6.99 -3.60
C GLU A 179 13.62 8.20 -2.88
N HIS A 180 14.66 7.98 -2.10
CA HIS A 180 15.44 9.00 -1.44
C HIS A 180 16.74 9.28 -2.21
N ILE A 181 16.70 10.17 -3.22
CA ILE A 181 17.79 10.33 -4.22
C ILE A 181 19.04 11.00 -3.62
N ASN A 182 18.87 12.01 -2.78
CA ASN A 182 19.96 12.85 -2.22
C ASN A 182 19.98 12.80 -0.69
N GLY A 183 19.90 11.60 -0.12
CA GLY A 183 19.64 11.39 1.29
C GLY A 183 18.14 11.35 1.58
N VAL A 184 17.79 11.01 2.81
CA VAL A 184 16.38 10.86 3.21
C VAL A 184 15.65 12.19 3.14
N ASP A 185 14.45 12.20 2.57
CA ASP A 185 13.63 13.40 2.41
C ASP A 185 13.09 13.92 3.77
N GLU A 186 13.46 15.15 4.13
CA GLU A 186 13.06 15.82 5.36
C GLU A 186 11.54 15.99 5.50
N ASN A 187 10.82 16.11 4.37
CA ASN A 187 9.36 16.21 4.41
C ASN A 187 8.73 14.86 4.79
N ILE A 188 9.32 13.75 4.36
CA ILE A 188 8.87 12.40 4.73
C ILE A 188 9.18 12.12 6.20
N ILE A 189 10.34 12.55 6.71
CA ILE A 189 10.65 12.45 8.14
C ILE A 189 9.59 13.18 8.97
N LYS A 190 9.29 14.45 8.62
CA LYS A 190 8.23 15.23 9.30
C LYS A 190 6.86 14.58 9.18
N PHE A 191 6.56 14.04 8.00
CA PHE A 191 5.28 13.37 7.74
C PHE A 191 5.10 12.10 8.58
N ALA A 192 6.19 11.38 8.82
CA ALA A 192 6.22 10.17 9.65
C ALA A 192 6.41 10.46 11.16
N GLU A 193 6.57 11.72 11.56
CA GLU A 193 6.92 12.10 12.93
C GLU A 193 5.97 11.49 13.95
N ASN A 194 6.55 10.81 14.97
CA ASN A 194 5.88 10.15 16.08
C ASN A 194 4.80 9.13 15.65
N ALA A 195 4.93 8.52 14.46
CA ALA A 195 4.01 7.47 14.05
C ALA A 195 4.15 6.23 14.94
N ASP A 196 3.00 5.62 15.29
CA ASP A 196 2.98 4.33 15.99
C ASP A 196 3.43 3.20 15.07
N LEU A 197 3.12 3.33 13.78
CA LEU A 197 3.48 2.41 12.72
C LEU A 197 3.89 3.16 11.45
N LEU A 198 5.11 2.93 10.98
CA LEU A 198 5.55 3.29 9.64
C LEU A 198 5.64 2.04 8.78
N ILE A 199 4.95 2.03 7.65
CA ILE A 199 5.07 1.05 6.58
C ILE A 199 5.83 1.75 5.45
N HIS A 200 7.01 1.27 5.11
CA HIS A 200 7.91 1.95 4.19
C HIS A 200 8.46 1.01 3.12
N ASP A 201 8.68 1.56 1.92
CA ASP A 201 9.43 0.91 0.85
C ASP A 201 10.83 0.51 1.32
N GLY A 202 11.27 -0.64 0.90
CA GLY A 202 12.63 -1.12 1.16
C GLY A 202 12.99 -2.21 0.16
N GLN A 203 12.69 -1.94 -1.12
CA GLN A 203 12.85 -2.90 -2.20
C GLN A 203 14.31 -3.34 -2.35
N TYR A 204 15.27 -2.43 -2.17
CA TYR A 204 16.66 -2.67 -2.50
C TYR A 204 17.58 -2.77 -1.28
N THR A 205 18.67 -3.54 -1.47
CA THR A 205 19.89 -3.40 -0.68
C THR A 205 20.68 -2.18 -1.17
N GLU A 206 21.67 -1.73 -0.38
CA GLU A 206 22.57 -0.63 -0.79
C GLU A 206 23.29 -0.92 -2.11
N THR A 207 23.69 -2.18 -2.32
CA THR A 207 24.41 -2.59 -3.54
C THR A 207 23.52 -2.59 -4.77
N GLU A 208 22.27 -3.02 -4.62
CA GLU A 208 21.27 -3.02 -5.69
C GLU A 208 20.87 -1.60 -6.05
N TYR A 209 20.67 -0.74 -5.05
CA TYR A 209 20.31 0.65 -5.27
C TYR A 209 21.31 1.41 -6.15
N LEU A 210 22.60 1.09 -6.04
CA LEU A 210 23.61 1.69 -6.93
C LEU A 210 23.34 1.40 -8.43
N LYS A 211 22.68 0.28 -8.73
CA LYS A 211 22.32 -0.12 -10.10
C LYS A 211 20.96 0.43 -10.53
N TYR A 212 20.03 0.56 -9.56
CA TYR A 212 18.62 0.88 -9.80
C TYR A 212 18.23 2.28 -9.35
N LYS A 213 19.22 3.15 -9.06
CA LYS A 213 18.96 4.55 -8.73
C LYS A 213 18.14 5.24 -9.83
N GLY A 214 17.07 5.93 -9.45
CA GLY A 214 16.11 6.53 -10.38
C GLY A 214 14.93 5.61 -10.75
N TRP A 215 14.86 4.40 -10.18
CA TRP A 215 13.74 3.47 -10.39
C TRP A 215 12.58 3.67 -9.40
N GLY A 216 12.74 4.62 -8.47
CA GLY A 216 11.64 5.07 -7.63
C GLY A 216 11.49 4.32 -6.30
N HIS A 217 12.50 3.59 -5.83
CA HIS A 217 12.44 2.79 -4.62
C HIS A 217 13.59 3.05 -3.66
N SER A 218 13.38 2.71 -2.39
CA SER A 218 14.31 2.92 -1.30
C SER A 218 15.10 1.67 -0.93
N THR A 219 16.20 1.90 -0.18
CA THR A 219 16.87 0.82 0.54
C THR A 219 16.26 0.62 1.93
N CYS A 220 16.50 -0.57 2.49
CA CYS A 220 16.11 -0.86 3.88
C CYS A 220 16.77 0.12 4.87
N ASN A 221 18.02 0.55 4.62
CA ASN A 221 18.71 1.49 5.49
C ASN A 221 18.08 2.89 5.44
N GLN A 222 17.62 3.34 4.28
CA GLN A 222 16.88 4.60 4.16
C GLN A 222 15.57 4.55 4.93
N ALA A 223 14.82 3.44 4.86
CA ALA A 223 13.62 3.24 5.67
C ALA A 223 13.90 3.29 7.18
N ILE A 224 15.01 2.68 7.63
CA ILE A 224 15.46 2.72 9.02
C ILE A 224 15.85 4.14 9.43
N GLU A 225 16.54 4.89 8.58
CA GLU A 225 16.91 6.28 8.85
C GLU A 225 15.65 7.15 9.03
N VAL A 226 14.64 7.02 8.15
CA VAL A 226 13.34 7.69 8.33
C VAL A 226 12.75 7.34 9.69
N ALA A 227 12.67 6.04 10.02
CA ALA A 227 12.06 5.58 11.27
C ALA A 227 12.78 6.13 12.52
N LYS A 228 14.12 6.14 12.53
CA LYS A 228 14.93 6.67 13.63
C LYS A 228 14.73 8.18 13.79
N ARG A 229 14.83 8.94 12.69
CA ARG A 229 14.75 10.41 12.71
C ARG A 229 13.32 10.92 12.97
N ALA A 230 12.31 10.19 12.51
CA ALA A 230 10.91 10.50 12.78
C ALA A 230 10.39 9.99 14.13
N ASN A 231 11.24 9.37 14.97
CA ASN A 231 10.84 8.80 16.26
C ASN A 231 9.66 7.82 16.15
N VAL A 232 9.69 6.94 15.15
CA VAL A 232 8.64 5.95 14.89
C VAL A 232 8.71 4.81 15.90
N LYS A 233 7.56 4.33 16.41
CA LYS A 233 7.55 3.22 17.37
C LYS A 233 7.81 1.86 16.73
N LYS A 234 7.27 1.63 15.53
CA LYS A 234 7.43 0.38 14.78
C LYS A 234 7.59 0.64 13.29
N LEU A 235 8.59 0.01 12.68
CA LEU A 235 8.83 0.02 11.24
C LEU A 235 8.43 -1.31 10.62
N ILE A 236 7.68 -1.28 9.53
CA ILE A 236 7.47 -2.43 8.65
C ILE A 236 8.00 -2.08 7.27
N ILE A 237 8.97 -2.85 6.81
CA ILE A 237 9.51 -2.76 5.45
C ILE A 237 8.64 -3.62 4.54
N THR A 238 8.25 -3.07 3.40
CA THR A 238 7.39 -3.73 2.40
C THR A 238 7.89 -3.44 0.99
N HIS A 239 7.13 -3.85 0.00
CA HIS A 239 7.46 -3.70 -1.41
C HIS A 239 8.72 -4.47 -1.80
N HIS A 240 8.78 -5.75 -1.33
CA HIS A 240 9.94 -6.60 -1.54
C HIS A 240 10.18 -6.86 -3.01
N ASP A 241 11.45 -6.81 -3.43
CA ASP A 241 11.86 -7.13 -4.78
C ASP A 241 11.40 -8.56 -5.17
N PRO A 242 10.87 -8.76 -6.37
CA PRO A 242 10.43 -10.08 -6.82
C PRO A 242 11.56 -11.13 -6.88
N ASP A 243 12.82 -10.72 -7.02
CA ASP A 243 13.98 -11.61 -7.03
C ASP A 243 14.48 -11.98 -5.62
N HIS A 244 13.97 -11.36 -4.57
CA HIS A 244 14.32 -11.66 -3.18
C HIS A 244 13.46 -12.81 -2.64
N ASP A 245 14.03 -14.00 -2.52
CA ASP A 245 13.38 -15.15 -1.91
C ASP A 245 13.22 -15.00 -0.39
N ASP A 246 12.55 -15.97 0.21
CA ASP A 246 12.25 -15.98 1.64
C ASP A 246 13.50 -16.00 2.53
N ASP A 247 14.56 -16.70 2.11
CA ASP A 247 15.82 -16.78 2.85
C ASP A 247 16.58 -15.47 2.78
N PHE A 248 16.57 -14.83 1.63
CA PHE A 248 17.16 -13.49 1.46
C PHE A 248 16.45 -12.47 2.36
N LEU A 249 15.12 -12.43 2.31
CA LEU A 249 14.33 -11.50 3.11
C LEU A 249 14.49 -11.72 4.62
N GLU A 250 14.57 -12.99 5.09
CA GLU A 250 14.82 -13.31 6.49
C GLU A 250 16.18 -12.81 6.96
N ASN A 251 17.23 -13.04 6.17
CA ASN A 251 18.57 -12.53 6.46
C ASN A 251 18.62 -11.00 6.50
N MET A 252 17.89 -10.33 5.61
CA MET A 252 17.80 -8.86 5.60
C MET A 252 17.02 -8.33 6.80
N GLU A 253 15.90 -8.96 7.16
CA GLU A 253 15.11 -8.61 8.33
C GLU A 253 15.96 -8.69 9.61
N GLU A 254 16.77 -9.74 9.78
CA GLU A 254 17.68 -9.88 10.93
C GLU A 254 18.73 -8.77 10.99
N LYS A 255 19.28 -8.35 9.85
CA LYS A 255 20.22 -7.22 9.78
C LYS A 255 19.52 -5.92 10.18
N CYS A 256 18.33 -5.66 9.64
CA CYS A 256 17.55 -4.46 9.95
C CYS A 256 17.16 -4.39 11.43
N LYS A 257 16.81 -5.51 12.07
CA LYS A 257 16.51 -5.58 13.51
C LYS A 257 17.69 -5.19 14.40
N LYS A 258 18.92 -5.43 13.98
CA LYS A 258 20.12 -4.98 14.73
C LYS A 258 20.22 -3.47 14.74
N GLU A 259 19.82 -2.81 13.68
CA GLU A 259 19.85 -1.35 13.52
C GLU A 259 18.62 -0.65 14.13
N PHE A 260 17.45 -1.27 14.01
CA PHE A 260 16.19 -0.78 14.57
C PHE A 260 15.41 -1.98 15.14
N PRO A 261 15.46 -2.26 16.43
CA PRO A 261 14.90 -3.49 17.04
C PRO A 261 13.42 -3.73 16.75
N ASN A 262 12.62 -2.66 16.59
CA ASN A 262 11.20 -2.73 16.24
C ASN A 262 10.96 -2.73 14.72
N CYS A 263 11.94 -3.16 13.94
CA CYS A 263 11.80 -3.39 12.49
C CYS A 263 11.28 -4.80 12.23
N THR A 264 10.39 -4.92 11.25
CA THR A 264 9.88 -6.20 10.75
C THR A 264 9.64 -6.08 9.25
N PHE A 265 9.83 -7.16 8.50
CA PHE A 265 9.46 -7.20 7.09
C PHE A 265 8.01 -7.67 6.96
N ALA A 266 7.27 -7.06 6.03
CA ALA A 266 5.89 -7.39 5.77
C ALA A 266 5.75 -8.83 5.24
N LYS A 267 4.72 -9.54 5.73
CA LYS A 267 4.37 -10.89 5.27
C LYS A 267 2.88 -10.95 4.96
N GLU A 268 2.49 -11.68 3.95
CA GLU A 268 1.07 -11.90 3.69
C GLU A 268 0.37 -12.55 4.89
N GLY A 269 -0.80 -12.02 5.24
CA GLY A 269 -1.56 -12.46 6.41
C GLY A 269 -1.12 -11.82 7.74
N MET A 270 0.01 -11.09 7.76
CA MET A 270 0.47 -10.37 8.96
C MET A 270 -0.56 -9.33 9.38
N GLU A 271 -0.86 -9.28 10.67
CA GLU A 271 -1.74 -8.30 11.28
C GLU A 271 -0.99 -7.48 12.33
N VAL A 272 -1.17 -6.16 12.30
CA VAL A 272 -0.57 -5.22 13.26
C VAL A 272 -1.65 -4.33 13.85
N VAL A 273 -1.74 -4.32 15.18
CA VAL A 273 -2.67 -3.48 15.92
C VAL A 273 -1.95 -2.23 16.40
N VAL A 274 -2.52 -1.06 16.10
CA VAL A 274 -2.11 0.24 16.62
C VAL A 274 -3.10 0.67 17.70
N ARG A 275 -2.57 0.93 18.89
CA ARG A 275 -3.33 1.31 20.11
C ARG A 275 -2.68 2.49 20.79
#